data_a7b6f9b6a42a4d25cce4ba6f94021fc4
#
_entry.id   a7b6f9b6a42a4d25cce4ba6f94021fc4
#
_cell.length_a   1.000
_cell.length_b   1.000
_cell.length_c   1.000
_cell.angle_alpha   90.00
_cell.angle_beta   90.00
_cell.angle_gamma   90.00
#
_symmetry.space_group_name_H-M   'P 1'
#
loop_
_entity.id
_entity.type
_entity.pdbx_description
1 polymer ?
#
loop_
_entity_poly.entity_id
_entity_poly.type
_entity_poly.pdbx_seq_one_letter_code
_entity_poly.pdbx_strand_id
1 'polypeptide(L)'
;DMYVEIPGHGRNKLNAAYAFGGEALLYQTLAQNFNIKIDKFCVVDLAAFEKVINRIGGIEMTLEQREAEYLNTTNYISKKKYRNVKVGKQTLNGNQALGYARVRHVFSKKYGVEEFGRTGRQRAVMQATFQKMLQQNPLDLVDIAIDALGDVSTDMDATYIKKLILSVAQMGTTEIDQLRVPIENTYKTAVPG
;
A
#
# COMPACT_ATOMS: atom_id res chain seq x y z
N ASP A 1 5.88 -10.83 -8.90
CA ASP A 1 5.84 -9.85 -9.96
C ASP A 1 5.50 -10.53 -11.29
N MET A 2 4.65 -9.91 -12.11
CA MET A 2 4.22 -10.49 -13.39
C MET A 2 5.19 -10.09 -14.49
N TYR A 3 5.49 -11.02 -15.39
CA TYR A 3 6.19 -10.75 -16.65
C TYR A 3 5.18 -10.29 -17.69
N VAL A 4 5.38 -9.08 -18.19
CA VAL A 4 4.49 -8.38 -19.14
C VAL A 4 5.30 -7.81 -20.30
N GLU A 5 4.64 -7.43 -21.37
CA GLU A 5 5.26 -6.67 -22.47
C GLU A 5 5.34 -5.21 -22.08
N ILE A 6 6.57 -4.65 -21.98
CA ILE A 6 6.80 -3.24 -21.69
C ILE A 6 7.11 -2.51 -22.99
N PRO A 7 6.32 -1.50 -23.39
CA PRO A 7 6.53 -0.76 -24.62
C PRO A 7 7.97 -0.25 -24.77
N GLY A 8 8.63 -0.62 -25.86
CA GLY A 8 10.02 -0.24 -26.15
C GLY A 8 11.10 -0.98 -25.35
N HIS A 9 10.74 -1.89 -24.44
CA HIS A 9 11.68 -2.61 -23.56
C HIS A 9 11.50 -4.15 -23.58
N GLY A 10 10.53 -4.67 -24.36
CA GLY A 10 10.24 -6.08 -24.44
C GLY A 10 9.66 -6.66 -23.14
N ARG A 11 9.73 -7.98 -22.97
CA ARG A 11 9.16 -8.66 -21.81
C ARG A 11 10.04 -8.52 -20.57
N ASN A 12 9.44 -8.01 -19.49
CA ASN A 12 10.10 -7.85 -18.20
C ASN A 12 9.08 -7.88 -17.05
N LYS A 13 9.56 -7.80 -15.81
CA LYS A 13 8.71 -7.64 -14.62
C LYS A 13 7.93 -6.33 -14.70
N LEU A 14 6.65 -6.34 -14.35
CA LEU A 14 5.79 -5.15 -14.41
C LEU A 14 6.39 -3.92 -13.70
N ASN A 15 7.01 -4.11 -12.52
CA ASN A 15 7.65 -3.01 -11.79
C ASN A 15 8.84 -2.39 -12.51
N ALA A 16 9.46 -3.10 -13.46
CA ALA A 16 10.54 -2.55 -14.25
C ALA A 16 10.08 -1.41 -15.18
N ALA A 17 8.80 -1.40 -15.57
CA ALA A 17 8.22 -0.32 -16.38
C ALA A 17 8.37 1.04 -15.67
N TYR A 18 8.11 1.09 -14.36
CA TYR A 18 8.31 2.32 -13.58
C TYR A 18 9.79 2.72 -13.51
N ALA A 19 10.68 1.75 -13.34
CA ALA A 19 12.12 2.02 -13.28
C ALA A 19 12.70 2.51 -14.63
N PHE A 20 12.13 2.09 -15.76
CA PHE A 20 12.60 2.46 -17.10
C PHE A 20 12.04 3.81 -17.57
N GLY A 21 10.80 4.14 -17.25
CA GLY A 21 10.14 5.33 -17.80
C GLY A 21 9.09 5.96 -16.88
N GLY A 22 9.20 5.75 -15.58
CA GLY A 22 8.32 6.37 -14.59
C GLY A 22 6.85 5.99 -14.75
N GLU A 23 5.99 6.90 -14.32
CA GLU A 23 4.53 6.73 -14.33
C GLU A 23 3.99 6.55 -15.76
N ALA A 24 4.50 7.30 -16.71
CA ALA A 24 4.00 7.28 -18.09
C ALA A 24 4.16 5.90 -18.73
N LEU A 25 5.34 5.30 -18.60
CA LEU A 25 5.60 3.97 -19.15
C LEU A 25 4.84 2.88 -18.37
N LEU A 26 4.69 3.04 -17.06
CA LEU A 26 3.87 2.13 -16.26
C LEU A 26 2.41 2.16 -16.71
N TYR A 27 1.83 3.34 -16.99
CA TYR A 27 0.46 3.47 -17.49
C TYR A 27 0.26 2.81 -18.83
N GLN A 28 1.18 3.05 -19.78
CA GLN A 28 1.15 2.40 -21.08
C GLN A 28 1.22 0.88 -20.94
N THR A 29 2.09 0.39 -20.05
CA THR A 29 2.24 -1.05 -19.78
C THR A 29 0.97 -1.64 -19.19
N LEU A 30 0.32 -0.96 -18.25
CA LEU A 30 -0.94 -1.41 -17.65
C LEU A 30 -2.09 -1.38 -18.66
N ALA A 31 -2.18 -0.34 -19.47
CA ALA A 31 -3.19 -0.26 -20.53
C ALA A 31 -3.02 -1.37 -21.57
N GLN A 32 -1.80 -1.61 -22.03
CA GLN A 32 -1.50 -2.61 -23.05
C GLN A 32 -1.76 -4.05 -22.58
N ASN A 33 -1.37 -4.39 -21.35
CA ASN A 33 -1.42 -5.77 -20.86
C ASN A 33 -2.72 -6.12 -20.12
N PHE A 34 -3.42 -5.12 -19.55
CA PHE A 34 -4.59 -5.36 -18.69
C PHE A 34 -5.81 -4.54 -19.06
N ASN A 35 -5.72 -3.70 -20.10
CA ASN A 35 -6.78 -2.76 -20.48
C ASN A 35 -7.22 -1.83 -19.31
N ILE A 36 -6.27 -1.46 -18.46
CA ILE A 36 -6.50 -0.54 -17.33
C ILE A 36 -6.15 0.87 -17.76
N LYS A 37 -7.11 1.78 -17.68
CA LYS A 37 -6.89 3.21 -17.87
C LYS A 37 -6.68 3.87 -16.50
N ILE A 38 -5.58 4.62 -16.37
CA ILE A 38 -5.24 5.39 -15.18
C ILE A 38 -5.34 6.87 -15.51
N ASP A 39 -6.11 7.61 -14.74
CA ASP A 39 -6.35 9.04 -14.96
C ASP A 39 -5.43 9.91 -14.09
N LYS A 40 -5.03 9.43 -12.91
CA LYS A 40 -4.24 10.17 -11.92
C LYS A 40 -3.30 9.24 -11.15
N PHE A 41 -2.21 9.82 -10.64
CA PHE A 41 -1.26 9.07 -9.81
C PHE A 41 -0.97 9.76 -8.48
N CYS A 42 -0.49 8.98 -7.54
CA CYS A 42 0.13 9.44 -6.30
C CYS A 42 1.26 8.49 -5.92
N VAL A 43 2.47 9.00 -5.89
CA VAL A 43 3.66 8.26 -5.44
C VAL A 43 4.00 8.73 -4.03
N VAL A 44 3.98 7.79 -3.11
CA VAL A 44 4.21 8.02 -1.68
C VAL A 44 5.50 7.30 -1.28
N ASP A 45 6.47 8.03 -0.77
CA ASP A 45 7.66 7.42 -0.19
C ASP A 45 7.41 6.86 1.22
N LEU A 46 8.39 6.17 1.78
CA LEU A 46 8.26 5.53 3.10
C LEU A 46 8.08 6.56 4.23
N ALA A 47 8.69 7.74 4.12
CA ALA A 47 8.59 8.79 5.12
C ALA A 47 7.23 9.48 5.09
N ALA A 48 6.73 9.78 3.89
CA ALA A 48 5.39 10.31 3.69
C ALA A 48 4.31 9.33 4.18
N PHE A 49 4.48 8.03 3.90
CA PHE A 49 3.60 6.99 4.43
C PHE A 49 3.53 7.02 5.97
N GLU A 50 4.69 7.04 6.67
CA GLU A 50 4.72 7.13 8.13
C GLU A 50 4.00 8.38 8.64
N LYS A 51 4.20 9.53 7.98
CA LYS A 51 3.56 10.79 8.36
C LYS A 51 2.04 10.73 8.21
N VAL A 52 1.53 10.25 7.07
CA VAL A 52 0.09 10.13 6.82
C VAL A 52 -0.57 9.23 7.87
N ILE A 53 0.00 8.04 8.12
CA ILE A 53 -0.54 7.13 9.15
C ILE A 53 -0.55 7.79 10.53
N ASN A 54 0.49 8.52 10.90
CA ASN A 54 0.53 9.23 12.19
C ASN A 54 -0.51 10.37 12.28
N ARG A 55 -0.73 11.09 11.18
CA ARG A 55 -1.72 12.20 11.14
C ARG A 55 -3.14 11.72 11.31
N ILE A 56 -3.50 10.57 10.76
CA ILE A 56 -4.83 9.96 10.96
C ILE A 56 -4.98 9.26 12.33
N GLY A 57 -3.97 9.34 13.20
CA GLY A 57 -3.98 8.74 14.54
C GLY A 57 -3.63 7.25 14.57
N GLY A 58 -2.95 6.74 13.54
CA GLY A 58 -2.59 5.33 13.41
C GLY A 58 -3.69 4.47 12.79
N ILE A 59 -3.37 3.22 12.54
CA ILE A 59 -4.30 2.23 11.95
C ILE A 59 -4.48 1.02 12.85
N GLU A 60 -5.68 0.49 12.88
CA GLU A 60 -6.03 -0.67 13.69
C GLU A 60 -5.65 -1.96 12.96
N MET A 61 -4.81 -2.77 13.57
CA MET A 61 -4.32 -4.03 13.03
C MET A 61 -4.36 -5.13 14.07
N THR A 62 -4.54 -6.37 13.60
CA THR A 62 -4.43 -7.57 14.46
C THR A 62 -3.19 -8.34 14.06
N LEU A 63 -2.24 -8.47 14.98
CA LEU A 63 -0.98 -9.17 14.78
C LEU A 63 -1.03 -10.56 15.38
N GLU A 64 -0.50 -11.55 14.64
CA GLU A 64 -0.22 -12.88 15.15
C GLU A 64 1.03 -12.88 16.05
N GLN A 65 1.17 -13.85 16.92
CA GLN A 65 2.29 -13.95 17.86
C GLN A 65 3.65 -13.87 17.13
N ARG A 66 3.83 -14.67 16.09
CA ARG A 66 5.09 -14.69 15.31
C ARG A 66 5.39 -13.36 14.63
N GLU A 67 4.36 -12.63 14.20
CA GLU A 67 4.52 -11.31 13.59
C GLU A 67 4.96 -10.27 14.63
N ALA A 68 4.33 -10.26 15.80
CA ALA A 68 4.68 -9.34 16.88
C ALA A 68 6.11 -9.59 17.40
N GLU A 69 6.48 -10.84 17.64
CA GLU A 69 7.83 -11.22 18.07
C GLU A 69 8.87 -10.80 17.03
N TYR A 70 8.64 -11.09 15.75
CA TYR A 70 9.56 -10.74 14.67
C TYR A 70 9.74 -9.23 14.52
N LEU A 71 8.66 -8.46 14.58
CA LEU A 71 8.71 -7.00 14.53
C LEU A 71 9.47 -6.38 15.69
N ASN A 72 9.35 -6.96 16.89
CA ASN A 72 10.02 -6.45 18.09
C ASN A 72 11.52 -6.81 18.13
N THR A 73 11.91 -7.92 17.50
CA THR A 73 13.29 -8.43 17.55
C THR A 73 14.15 -8.05 16.33
N THR A 74 13.51 -7.57 15.25
CA THR A 74 14.20 -7.19 14.01
C THR A 74 14.18 -5.68 13.79
N ASN A 75 14.79 -5.24 12.67
CA ASN A 75 14.85 -3.83 12.28
C ASN A 75 13.73 -3.39 11.31
N TYR A 76 12.69 -4.21 11.09
CA TYR A 76 11.54 -3.80 10.27
C TYR A 76 10.85 -2.57 10.84
N ILE A 77 10.64 -2.53 12.16
CA ILE A 77 10.34 -1.30 12.88
C ILE A 77 11.67 -0.58 13.12
N SER A 78 11.95 0.46 12.34
CA SER A 78 13.26 1.12 12.31
C SER A 78 13.59 1.83 13.63
N LYS A 79 12.60 2.44 14.26
CA LYS A 79 12.76 3.17 15.54
C LYS A 79 12.61 2.20 16.71
N LYS A 80 13.71 1.90 17.39
CA LYS A 80 13.75 0.92 18.52
C LYS A 80 12.66 1.16 19.57
N LYS A 81 12.35 2.42 19.89
CA LYS A 81 11.32 2.79 20.87
C LYS A 81 9.90 2.31 20.50
N TYR A 82 9.65 1.97 19.24
CA TYR A 82 8.37 1.46 18.76
C TYR A 82 8.35 -0.07 18.58
N ARG A 83 9.43 -0.78 18.94
CA ARG A 83 9.49 -2.25 18.94
C ARG A 83 8.83 -2.81 20.20
N ASN A 84 7.55 -2.51 20.36
CA ASN A 84 6.74 -2.85 21.53
C ASN A 84 5.32 -3.27 21.11
N VAL A 85 5.17 -3.78 19.86
CA VAL A 85 3.89 -4.27 19.37
C VAL A 85 3.46 -5.52 20.13
N LYS A 86 2.16 -5.68 20.31
CA LYS A 86 1.56 -6.79 21.05
C LYS A 86 0.90 -7.77 20.10
N VAL A 87 0.59 -8.95 20.59
CA VAL A 87 -0.28 -9.92 19.91
C VAL A 87 -1.72 -9.43 20.00
N GLY A 88 -2.49 -9.65 18.95
CA GLY A 88 -3.90 -9.27 18.90
C GLY A 88 -4.14 -7.89 18.32
N LYS A 89 -5.33 -7.36 18.56
CA LYS A 89 -5.83 -6.10 18.02
C LYS A 89 -5.19 -4.91 18.73
N GLN A 90 -4.65 -3.97 17.94
CA GLN A 90 -3.99 -2.77 18.45
C GLN A 90 -3.89 -1.68 17.37
N THR A 91 -3.65 -0.44 17.79
CA THR A 91 -3.34 0.66 16.87
C THR A 91 -1.83 0.71 16.61
N LEU A 92 -1.45 0.64 15.34
CA LEU A 92 -0.07 0.81 14.90
C LEU A 92 0.16 2.26 14.48
N ASN A 93 1.27 2.86 14.93
CA ASN A 93 1.75 4.12 14.39
C ASN A 93 2.40 3.92 13.00
N GLY A 94 2.76 5.02 12.31
CA GLY A 94 3.30 4.95 10.96
C GLY A 94 4.55 4.08 10.83
N ASN A 95 5.48 4.15 11.80
CA ASN A 95 6.70 3.34 11.78
C ASN A 95 6.43 1.84 12.00
N GLN A 96 5.48 1.51 12.86
CA GLN A 96 5.03 0.14 13.10
C GLN A 96 4.27 -0.42 11.88
N ALA A 97 3.35 0.36 11.31
CA ALA A 97 2.58 0.00 10.12
C ALA A 97 3.48 -0.22 8.90
N LEU A 98 4.47 0.66 8.69
CA LEU A 98 5.49 0.50 7.66
C LEU A 98 6.32 -0.76 7.87
N GLY A 99 6.76 -1.00 9.10
CA GLY A 99 7.48 -2.22 9.46
C GLY A 99 6.67 -3.47 9.12
N TYR A 100 5.40 -3.51 9.51
CA TYR A 100 4.50 -4.61 9.25
C TYR A 100 4.26 -4.86 7.76
N ALA A 101 4.04 -3.81 6.97
CA ALA A 101 3.84 -3.91 5.53
C ALA A 101 5.07 -4.45 4.75
N ARG A 102 6.27 -4.37 5.34
CA ARG A 102 7.54 -4.80 4.75
C ARG A 102 7.99 -6.21 5.12
N VAL A 103 7.36 -6.84 6.13
CA VAL A 103 7.71 -8.18 6.59
C VAL A 103 7.55 -9.21 5.46
N ARG A 104 8.59 -10.02 5.23
CA ARG A 104 8.60 -11.12 4.24
C ARG A 104 8.70 -12.49 4.88
N HIS A 105 9.64 -12.69 5.79
CA HIS A 105 10.11 -14.00 6.25
C HIS A 105 9.35 -14.56 7.46
N VAL A 106 8.13 -14.10 7.70
CA VAL A 106 7.27 -14.60 8.78
C VAL A 106 6.01 -15.19 8.19
N PHE A 107 5.75 -16.44 8.52
CA PHE A 107 4.48 -17.09 8.18
C PHE A 107 3.34 -16.46 8.95
N SER A 108 2.30 -16.10 8.25
CA SER A 108 0.99 -15.70 8.80
C SER A 108 -0.06 -16.71 8.35
N LYS A 109 -0.91 -17.11 9.26
CA LYS A 109 -2.07 -17.97 8.94
C LYS A 109 -2.99 -17.31 7.92
N LYS A 110 -3.09 -15.99 7.97
CA LYS A 110 -3.97 -15.20 7.12
C LYS A 110 -3.37 -14.88 5.74
N TYR A 111 -2.06 -14.63 5.67
CA TYR A 111 -1.44 -14.09 4.45
C TYR A 111 -0.37 -15.01 3.85
N GLY A 112 0.02 -16.08 4.54
CA GLY A 112 1.11 -16.95 4.09
C GLY A 112 2.49 -16.37 4.41
N VAL A 113 3.47 -16.69 3.57
CA VAL A 113 4.88 -16.34 3.74
C VAL A 113 5.45 -15.68 2.46
N GLU A 114 6.65 -15.15 2.55
CA GLU A 114 7.43 -14.54 1.47
C GLU A 114 6.66 -13.39 0.76
N GLU A 115 6.69 -13.36 -0.57
CA GLU A 115 6.05 -12.29 -1.35
C GLU A 115 4.54 -12.28 -1.19
N PHE A 116 3.89 -13.44 -1.05
CA PHE A 116 2.45 -13.52 -0.81
C PHE A 116 2.08 -12.98 0.56
N GLY A 117 2.85 -13.34 1.59
CA GLY A 117 2.68 -12.81 2.93
C GLY A 117 2.85 -11.29 2.96
N ARG A 118 3.89 -10.76 2.30
CA ARG A 118 4.15 -9.32 2.21
C ARG A 118 3.02 -8.58 1.50
N THR A 119 2.61 -9.04 0.33
CA THR A 119 1.54 -8.37 -0.43
C THR A 119 0.19 -8.46 0.28
N GLY A 120 -0.07 -9.54 1.01
CA GLY A 120 -1.25 -9.67 1.87
C GLY A 120 -1.25 -8.64 2.99
N ARG A 121 -0.11 -8.44 3.69
CA ARG A 121 0.05 -7.41 4.73
C ARG A 121 -0.08 -6.00 4.16
N GLN A 122 0.49 -5.74 2.99
CA GLN A 122 0.35 -4.43 2.31
C GLN A 122 -1.11 -4.11 2.02
N ARG A 123 -1.88 -5.06 1.46
CA ARG A 123 -3.31 -4.87 1.23
C ARG A 123 -4.09 -4.63 2.53
N ALA A 124 -3.77 -5.37 3.59
CA ALA A 124 -4.41 -5.19 4.90
C ALA A 124 -4.12 -3.80 5.49
N VAL A 125 -2.88 -3.32 5.38
CA VAL A 125 -2.51 -1.97 5.80
C VAL A 125 -3.25 -0.91 4.99
N MET A 126 -3.32 -1.05 3.67
CA MET A 126 -4.09 -0.14 2.80
C MET A 126 -5.56 -0.10 3.18
N GLN A 127 -6.18 -1.25 3.40
CA GLN A 127 -7.58 -1.33 3.82
C GLN A 127 -7.81 -0.69 5.18
N ALA A 128 -6.95 -0.98 6.18
CA ALA A 128 -7.05 -0.38 7.50
C ALA A 128 -6.86 1.16 7.45
N THR A 129 -5.96 1.64 6.60
CA THR A 129 -5.77 3.08 6.36
C THR A 129 -7.04 3.71 5.79
N PHE A 130 -7.61 3.12 4.76
CA PHE A 130 -8.86 3.61 4.16
C PHE A 130 -10.00 3.62 5.16
N GLN A 131 -10.20 2.52 5.89
CA GLN A 131 -11.23 2.45 6.94
C GLN A 131 -11.04 3.51 8.02
N LYS A 132 -9.79 3.76 8.43
CA LYS A 132 -9.47 4.80 9.40
C LYS A 132 -9.75 6.20 8.85
N MET A 133 -9.46 6.46 7.57
CA MET A 133 -9.78 7.72 6.90
C MET A 133 -11.29 7.97 6.86
N LEU A 134 -12.08 6.97 6.51
CA LEU A 134 -13.55 7.11 6.46
C LEU A 134 -14.20 7.38 7.82
N GLN A 135 -13.52 7.11 8.92
CA GLN A 135 -13.96 7.45 10.27
C GLN A 135 -13.65 8.90 10.67
N GLN A 136 -12.84 9.62 9.87
CA GLN A 136 -12.51 11.01 10.12
C GLN A 136 -13.59 11.95 9.55
N ASN A 137 -13.60 13.19 10.03
CA ASN A 137 -14.38 14.23 9.36
C ASN A 137 -13.79 14.47 7.93
N PRO A 138 -14.63 14.50 6.88
CA PRO A 138 -14.13 14.71 5.52
C PRO A 138 -13.33 16.00 5.32
N LEU A 139 -13.63 17.07 6.07
CA LEU A 139 -12.88 18.32 5.99
C LEU A 139 -11.48 18.18 6.59
N ASP A 140 -11.35 17.47 7.73
CA ASP A 140 -10.05 17.19 8.33
C ASP A 140 -9.18 16.32 7.40
N LEU A 141 -9.81 15.38 6.66
CA LEU A 141 -9.10 14.59 5.64
C LEU A 141 -8.61 15.45 4.48
N VAL A 142 -9.37 16.45 4.06
CA VAL A 142 -8.92 17.40 3.03
C VAL A 142 -7.69 18.14 3.50
N ASP A 143 -7.67 18.65 4.72
CA ASP A 143 -6.52 19.35 5.29
C ASP A 143 -5.29 18.42 5.40
N ILE A 144 -5.47 17.20 5.89
CA ILE A 144 -4.41 16.19 5.97
C ILE A 144 -3.83 15.88 4.58
N ALA A 145 -4.69 15.73 3.57
CA ALA A 145 -4.27 15.40 2.22
C ALA A 145 -3.57 16.57 1.52
N ILE A 146 -4.04 17.80 1.69
CA ILE A 146 -3.38 19.00 1.17
C ILE A 146 -2.01 19.19 1.81
N ASP A 147 -1.91 19.02 3.11
CA ASP A 147 -0.63 19.07 3.82
C ASP A 147 0.34 17.97 3.35
N ALA A 148 -0.18 16.80 2.97
CA ALA A 148 0.64 15.69 2.47
C ALA A 148 1.16 15.94 1.04
N LEU A 149 0.57 16.86 0.26
CA LEU A 149 1.00 17.15 -1.11
C LEU A 149 2.48 17.54 -1.22
N GLY A 150 3.03 18.18 -0.19
CA GLY A 150 4.46 18.51 -0.14
C GLY A 150 5.39 17.32 0.06
N ASP A 151 4.85 16.18 0.49
CA ASP A 151 5.60 14.95 0.81
C ASP A 151 5.40 13.84 -0.25
N VAL A 152 4.57 14.06 -1.28
CA VAL A 152 4.23 13.06 -2.31
C VAL A 152 4.43 13.63 -3.71
N SER A 153 4.64 12.76 -4.69
CA SER A 153 4.62 13.13 -6.11
C SER A 153 3.26 12.77 -6.70
N THR A 154 2.56 13.76 -7.27
CA THR A 154 1.23 13.55 -7.84
C THR A 154 0.92 14.60 -8.92
N ASP A 155 0.06 14.25 -9.86
CA ASP A 155 -0.54 15.17 -10.84
C ASP A 155 -1.93 15.68 -10.40
N MET A 156 -2.35 15.36 -9.17
CA MET A 156 -3.59 15.86 -8.58
C MET A 156 -3.35 17.21 -7.88
N ASP A 157 -4.14 18.21 -8.21
CA ASP A 157 -4.19 19.46 -7.46
C ASP A 157 -5.09 19.38 -6.21
N ALA A 158 -5.01 20.39 -5.36
CA ALA A 158 -5.80 20.45 -4.13
C ALA A 158 -7.31 20.42 -4.39
N THR A 159 -7.77 21.00 -5.50
CA THR A 159 -9.20 21.01 -5.88
C THR A 159 -9.68 19.62 -6.26
N TYR A 160 -8.87 18.87 -7.01
CA TYR A 160 -9.17 17.49 -7.38
C TYR A 160 -9.21 16.59 -6.15
N ILE A 161 -8.22 16.70 -5.27
CA ILE A 161 -8.15 15.93 -4.02
C ILE A 161 -9.35 16.19 -3.13
N LYS A 162 -9.73 17.45 -2.95
CA LYS A 162 -10.94 17.83 -2.19
C LYS A 162 -12.19 17.17 -2.77
N LYS A 163 -12.39 17.26 -4.08
CA LYS A 163 -13.55 16.62 -4.75
C LYS A 163 -13.53 15.10 -4.55
N LEU A 164 -12.37 14.47 -4.72
CA LEU A 164 -12.22 13.02 -4.54
C LEU A 164 -12.59 12.57 -3.12
N ILE A 165 -12.06 13.25 -2.09
CA ILE A 165 -12.34 12.93 -0.69
C ILE A 165 -13.84 13.07 -0.39
N LEU A 166 -14.45 14.18 -0.83
CA LEU A 166 -15.89 14.41 -0.60
C LEU A 166 -16.75 13.37 -1.34
N SER A 167 -16.37 13.00 -2.57
CA SER A 167 -17.08 11.96 -3.32
C SER A 167 -17.00 10.61 -2.62
N VAL A 168 -15.81 10.22 -2.15
CA VAL A 168 -15.62 8.97 -1.40
C VAL A 168 -16.41 8.97 -0.10
N ALA A 169 -16.42 10.08 0.63
CA ALA A 169 -17.22 10.23 1.86
C ALA A 169 -18.73 10.07 1.61
N GLN A 170 -19.21 10.47 0.43
CA GLN A 170 -20.63 10.35 0.04
C GLN A 170 -21.01 8.92 -0.41
N MET A 171 -20.04 8.05 -0.75
CA MET A 171 -20.34 6.68 -1.19
C MET A 171 -20.96 5.81 -0.10
N GLY A 172 -20.82 6.15 1.18
CA GLY A 172 -21.46 5.47 2.31
C GLY A 172 -20.96 4.04 2.55
N THR A 173 -19.89 3.60 1.88
CA THR A 173 -19.28 2.28 2.08
C THR A 173 -17.87 2.39 2.64
N THR A 174 -17.53 1.46 3.52
CA THR A 174 -16.17 1.29 4.06
C THR A 174 -15.46 0.08 3.47
N GLU A 175 -16.11 -0.61 2.52
CA GLU A 175 -15.57 -1.81 1.88
C GLU A 175 -14.77 -1.44 0.64
N ILE A 176 -13.63 -2.09 0.48
CA ILE A 176 -12.79 -2.04 -0.71
C ILE A 176 -12.74 -3.44 -1.29
N ASP A 177 -13.29 -3.62 -2.48
CA ASP A 177 -13.11 -4.85 -3.22
C ASP A 177 -11.66 -4.98 -3.69
N GLN A 178 -11.09 -6.17 -3.52
CA GLN A 178 -9.71 -6.44 -3.86
C GLN A 178 -9.64 -7.57 -4.87
N LEU A 179 -9.06 -7.30 -6.02
CA LEU A 179 -8.70 -8.30 -7.00
C LEU A 179 -7.19 -8.47 -7.05
N ARG A 180 -6.73 -9.71 -6.90
CA ARG A 180 -5.33 -10.05 -7.11
C ARG A 180 -5.12 -10.55 -8.53
N VAL A 181 -4.15 -9.94 -9.22
CA VAL A 181 -3.71 -10.38 -10.54
C VAL A 181 -2.23 -10.81 -10.44
N PRO A 182 -1.87 -12.02 -10.92
CA PRO A 182 -2.71 -13.06 -11.51
C PRO A 182 -3.62 -13.73 -10.48
N ILE A 183 -4.78 -14.21 -10.97
CA ILE A 183 -5.72 -14.99 -10.16
C ILE A 183 -5.04 -16.31 -9.77
N GLU A 184 -5.30 -16.79 -8.57
CA GLU A 184 -4.72 -18.05 -8.07
C GLU A 184 -5.02 -19.21 -9.01
N ASN A 185 -4.04 -20.07 -9.25
CA ASN A 185 -4.09 -21.20 -10.21
C ASN A 185 -4.18 -20.81 -11.68
N THR A 186 -4.07 -19.54 -12.06
CA THR A 186 -4.07 -19.10 -13.48
C THR A 186 -2.69 -18.73 -14.02
N TYR A 187 -1.62 -18.95 -13.26
CA TYR A 187 -0.25 -18.58 -13.63
C TYR A 187 0.73 -19.72 -13.43
N LYS A 188 1.82 -19.68 -14.18
CA LYS A 188 2.99 -20.54 -13.96
C LYS A 188 4.12 -19.70 -13.36
N THR A 189 4.79 -20.23 -12.34
CA THR A 189 6.04 -19.66 -11.85
C THR A 189 7.16 -19.98 -12.83
N ALA A 190 7.73 -18.94 -13.45
CA ALA A 190 8.99 -19.08 -14.16
C ALA A 190 10.12 -18.96 -13.14
N VAL A 191 10.98 -19.96 -13.04
CA VAL A 191 12.28 -19.82 -12.37
C VAL A 191 13.15 -19.02 -13.34
N PRO A 192 13.67 -17.84 -12.96
CA PRO A 192 14.68 -17.18 -13.79
C PRO A 192 15.87 -18.11 -13.92
N GLY A 193 16.24 -18.44 -15.14
CA GLY A 193 17.50 -19.14 -15.44
C GLY A 193 18.69 -18.24 -15.17
#